data_3c6bb861ac8f2d4545e427d621288e6a
#
_entry.id   3c6bb861ac8f2d4545e427d621288e6a
#
_cell.length_a   1.000
_cell.length_b   1.000
_cell.length_c   1.000
_cell.angle_alpha   90.00
_cell.angle_beta   90.00
_cell.angle_gamma   90.00
#
_symmetry.space_group_name_H-M   'P 1'
#
loop_
_entity.id
_entity.type
_entity.pdbx_description
1 polymer ?
#
loop_
_entity_poly.entity_id
_entity_poly.type
_entity_poly.pdbx_seq_one_letter_code
_entity_poly.pdbx_strand_id
1 'polypeptide(L)'
;MGDYKTIYEVKELLELQKKMNRKSDLRKIRRAYDFAEKAHENQKRLSGEKYIIHPLNVAYILADLSLDDNTICAALLHDVIEDTEVTFDDIKSEFGEEVAIIVDGVTKLGKLKYTTKEEAQIENYRKMFLAMGRDIRVILVKIGDRIHNMRTMEFMRREKQIEKSKETLDIYAPLANRLRNIYIKKWTWRFRI
;
A
#
# COMPACT_ATOMS: atom_id res chain seq x y z
N MET A 1 1.49 -21.32 -8.53
CA MET A 1 1.14 -20.26 -7.59
C MET A 1 2.34 -20.14 -6.67
N GLY A 2 3.06 -19.01 -6.67
CA GLY A 2 4.20 -18.85 -5.77
C GLY A 2 3.71 -18.78 -4.32
N ASP A 3 4.40 -19.47 -3.42
CA ASP A 3 4.11 -19.43 -1.99
C ASP A 3 4.27 -17.99 -1.48
N TYR A 4 3.15 -17.33 -1.18
CA TYR A 4 3.17 -16.01 -0.57
C TYR A 4 3.46 -16.19 0.91
N LYS A 5 4.60 -15.65 1.35
CA LYS A 5 4.91 -15.58 2.76
C LYS A 5 4.17 -14.37 3.36
N THR A 6 3.25 -14.64 4.28
CA THR A 6 2.74 -13.60 5.18
C THR A 6 3.76 -13.40 6.30
N ILE A 7 4.14 -12.16 6.56
CA ILE A 7 5.02 -11.83 7.68
C ILE A 7 4.22 -11.30 8.86
N TYR A 8 4.65 -11.63 10.07
CA TYR A 8 4.02 -11.23 11.33
C TYR A 8 4.91 -10.35 12.19
N GLU A 9 6.20 -10.25 11.87
CA GLU A 9 7.17 -9.49 12.63
C GLU A 9 7.86 -8.44 11.76
N VAL A 10 7.95 -7.22 12.28
CA VAL A 10 8.63 -6.11 11.61
C VAL A 10 10.11 -6.40 11.33
N LYS A 11 10.73 -7.28 12.10
CA LYS A 11 12.11 -7.72 11.89
C LYS A 11 12.34 -8.25 10.48
N GLU A 12 11.40 -9.03 9.94
CA GLU A 12 11.48 -9.59 8.59
C GLU A 12 11.47 -8.49 7.50
N LEU A 13 10.65 -7.44 7.68
CA LEU A 13 10.65 -6.27 6.81
C LEU A 13 12.01 -5.54 6.85
N LEU A 14 12.54 -5.31 8.05
CA LEU A 14 13.81 -4.60 8.22
C LEU A 14 15.00 -5.37 7.63
N GLU A 15 15.03 -6.69 7.79
CA GLU A 15 16.04 -7.57 7.19
C GLU A 15 15.96 -7.54 5.66
N LEU A 16 14.76 -7.62 5.09
CA LEU A 16 14.55 -7.52 3.65
C LEU A 16 15.00 -6.16 3.13
N GLN A 17 14.56 -5.05 3.74
CA GLN A 17 14.92 -3.71 3.30
C GLN A 17 16.42 -3.47 3.38
N LYS A 18 17.09 -3.92 4.45
CA LYS A 18 18.55 -3.85 4.57
C LYS A 18 19.26 -4.63 3.46
N LYS A 19 18.73 -5.80 3.06
CA LYS A 19 19.24 -6.60 1.96
C LYS A 19 19.10 -5.90 0.62
N MET A 20 17.94 -5.23 0.41
CA MET A 20 17.63 -4.54 -0.83
C MET A 20 18.34 -3.21 -0.96
N ASN A 21 18.46 -2.46 0.14
CA ASN A 21 19.13 -1.17 0.20
C ASN A 21 19.99 -1.07 1.47
N ARG A 22 21.29 -1.23 1.33
CA ARG A 22 22.25 -1.16 2.47
C ARG A 22 22.30 0.21 3.15
N LYS A 23 21.82 1.26 2.48
CA LYS A 23 21.82 2.65 3.00
C LYS A 23 20.49 3.03 3.65
N SER A 24 19.54 2.09 3.77
CA SER A 24 18.22 2.33 4.36
C SER A 24 18.30 2.81 5.81
N ASP A 25 17.47 3.78 6.13
CA ASP A 25 17.23 4.20 7.52
C ASP A 25 16.21 3.25 8.19
N LEU A 26 16.72 2.12 8.66
CA LEU A 26 15.90 1.10 9.33
C LEU A 26 15.24 1.63 10.61
N ARG A 27 15.82 2.67 11.27
CA ARG A 27 15.21 3.29 12.45
C ARG A 27 13.96 4.07 12.07
N LYS A 28 13.98 4.80 10.95
CA LYS A 28 12.80 5.50 10.43
C LYS A 28 11.68 4.51 10.10
N ILE A 29 11.99 3.42 9.43
CA ILE A 29 11.01 2.37 9.08
C ILE A 29 10.44 1.73 10.34
N ARG A 30 11.28 1.42 11.34
CA ARG A 30 10.82 0.87 12.62
C ARG A 30 9.89 1.84 13.35
N ARG A 31 10.22 3.13 13.40
CA ARG A 31 9.36 4.15 13.99
C ARG A 31 8.01 4.24 13.29
N ALA A 32 7.98 4.14 11.94
CA ALA A 32 6.73 4.15 11.19
C ALA A 32 5.85 2.94 11.52
N TYR A 33 6.46 1.76 11.70
CA TYR A 33 5.75 0.57 12.17
C TYR A 33 5.16 0.77 13.57
N ASP A 34 5.99 1.20 14.53
CA ASP A 34 5.57 1.38 15.94
C ASP A 34 4.45 2.43 16.04
N PHE A 35 4.53 3.51 15.22
CA PHE A 35 3.50 4.53 15.13
C PHE A 35 2.18 3.97 14.59
N ALA A 36 2.23 3.23 13.47
CA ALA A 36 1.05 2.60 12.89
C ALA A 36 0.44 1.55 13.81
N GLU A 37 1.26 0.72 14.49
CA GLU A 37 0.78 -0.28 15.45
C GLU A 37 0.02 0.37 16.61
N LYS A 38 0.54 1.49 17.13
CA LYS A 38 -0.13 2.27 18.18
C LYS A 38 -1.43 2.89 17.69
N ALA A 39 -1.43 3.49 16.50
CA ALA A 39 -2.61 4.13 15.93
C ALA A 39 -3.76 3.13 15.69
N HIS A 40 -3.44 1.87 15.34
CA HIS A 40 -4.40 0.80 15.09
C HIS A 40 -4.54 -0.19 16.26
N GLU A 41 -4.10 0.16 17.48
CA GLU A 41 -4.01 -0.75 18.63
C GLU A 41 -5.29 -1.54 18.90
N ASN A 42 -6.44 -0.89 18.76
CA ASN A 42 -7.76 -1.47 19.06
C ASN A 42 -8.46 -2.06 17.82
N GLN A 43 -7.80 -2.10 16.68
CA GLN A 43 -8.38 -2.56 15.42
C GLN A 43 -7.94 -3.98 15.07
N LYS A 44 -8.87 -4.74 14.47
CA LYS A 44 -8.61 -6.09 13.95
C LYS A 44 -9.11 -6.23 12.52
N ARG A 45 -8.45 -7.09 11.77
CA ARG A 45 -8.88 -7.53 10.43
C ARG A 45 -10.06 -8.49 10.52
N LEU A 46 -10.75 -8.74 9.40
CA LEU A 46 -11.81 -9.76 9.31
C LEU A 46 -11.29 -11.18 9.63
N SER A 47 -9.99 -11.44 9.45
CA SER A 47 -9.31 -12.67 9.86
C SER A 47 -9.16 -12.82 11.37
N GLY A 48 -9.43 -11.77 12.17
CA GLY A 48 -9.20 -11.72 13.61
C GLY A 48 -7.81 -11.28 14.06
N GLU A 49 -6.87 -11.11 13.12
CA GLU A 49 -5.51 -10.65 13.38
C GLU A 49 -5.46 -9.15 13.74
N LYS A 50 -4.37 -8.72 14.41
CA LYS A 50 -4.10 -7.28 14.61
C LYS A 50 -4.06 -6.56 13.28
N TYR A 51 -4.64 -5.35 13.21
CA TYR A 51 -4.70 -4.57 11.98
C TYR A 51 -3.32 -4.31 11.36
N ILE A 52 -2.30 -4.06 12.19
CA ILE A 52 -0.92 -3.77 11.76
C ILE A 52 -0.31 -4.82 10.83
N ILE A 53 -0.80 -6.07 10.86
CA ILE A 53 -0.32 -7.14 9.95
C ILE A 53 -0.56 -6.76 8.49
N HIS A 54 -1.64 -6.03 8.19
CA HIS A 54 -1.92 -5.57 6.83
C HIS A 54 -0.88 -4.58 6.32
N PRO A 55 -0.69 -3.38 6.91
CA PRO A 55 0.30 -2.42 6.43
C PRO A 55 1.73 -2.97 6.48
N LEU A 56 2.05 -3.85 7.44
CA LEU A 56 3.33 -4.55 7.49
C LEU A 56 3.57 -5.38 6.22
N ASN A 57 2.59 -6.15 5.78
CA ASN A 57 2.72 -6.97 4.56
C ASN A 57 2.69 -6.13 3.29
N VAL A 58 1.95 -5.02 3.25
CA VAL A 58 2.02 -4.04 2.15
C VAL A 58 3.43 -3.48 2.03
N ALA A 59 4.03 -3.04 3.13
CA ALA A 59 5.40 -2.55 3.17
C ALA A 59 6.41 -3.62 2.74
N TYR A 60 6.22 -4.88 3.15
CA TYR A 60 7.06 -6.00 2.75
C TYR A 60 7.01 -6.26 1.24
N ILE A 61 5.82 -6.22 0.61
CA ILE A 61 5.65 -6.32 -0.84
C ILE A 61 6.46 -5.23 -1.55
N LEU A 62 6.40 -3.99 -1.06
CA LEU A 62 7.11 -2.87 -1.67
C LEU A 62 8.61 -2.89 -1.41
N ALA A 63 9.06 -3.39 -0.25
CA ALA A 63 10.47 -3.63 0.04
C ALA A 63 11.08 -4.69 -0.88
N ASP A 64 10.33 -5.77 -1.17
CA ASP A 64 10.77 -6.78 -2.15
C ASP A 64 10.93 -6.22 -3.57
N LEU A 65 10.22 -5.14 -3.88
CA LEU A 65 10.39 -4.36 -5.11
C LEU A 65 11.54 -3.34 -5.05
N SER A 66 12.31 -3.32 -3.96
CA SER A 66 13.46 -2.42 -3.76
C SER A 66 13.07 -0.93 -3.78
N LEU A 67 11.90 -0.58 -3.26
CA LEU A 67 11.47 0.81 -3.15
C LEU A 67 12.18 1.52 -1.99
N ASP A 68 12.17 2.86 -2.04
CA ASP A 68 12.85 3.72 -1.07
C ASP A 68 12.17 3.75 0.30
N ASP A 69 12.90 4.19 1.33
CA ASP A 69 12.47 4.18 2.71
C ASP A 69 11.21 5.02 2.96
N ASN A 70 11.04 6.14 2.24
CA ASN A 70 9.85 6.98 2.38
C ASN A 70 8.60 6.27 1.84
N THR A 71 8.74 5.52 0.76
CA THR A 71 7.67 4.66 0.22
C THR A 71 7.32 3.54 1.21
N ILE A 72 8.31 2.90 1.84
CA ILE A 72 8.09 1.85 2.83
C ILE A 72 7.41 2.43 4.09
N CYS A 73 7.84 3.60 4.57
CA CYS A 73 7.17 4.29 5.67
C CYS A 73 5.72 4.67 5.31
N ALA A 74 5.49 5.20 4.11
CA ALA A 74 4.14 5.51 3.64
C ALA A 74 3.25 4.26 3.53
N ALA A 75 3.81 3.11 3.16
CA ALA A 75 3.09 1.85 3.14
C ALA A 75 2.68 1.37 4.54
N LEU A 76 3.54 1.56 5.55
CA LEU A 76 3.21 1.26 6.95
C LEU A 76 2.12 2.20 7.49
N LEU A 77 2.05 3.43 6.99
CA LEU A 77 1.18 4.50 7.49
C LEU A 77 -0.07 4.75 6.61
N HIS A 78 -0.28 3.98 5.54
CA HIS A 78 -1.22 4.34 4.47
C HIS A 78 -2.68 4.46 4.91
N ASP A 79 -3.08 3.71 5.95
CA ASP A 79 -4.45 3.70 6.46
C ASP A 79 -4.63 4.57 7.72
N VAL A 80 -3.55 5.10 8.34
CA VAL A 80 -3.67 5.81 9.63
C VAL A 80 -4.50 7.08 9.54
N ILE A 81 -4.42 7.86 8.45
CA ILE A 81 -5.26 9.06 8.25
C ILE A 81 -6.71 8.70 7.96
N GLU A 82 -6.96 7.54 7.33
CA GLU A 82 -8.31 7.13 6.94
C GLU A 82 -9.06 6.50 8.11
N ASP A 83 -8.38 5.70 8.92
CA ASP A 83 -8.99 4.79 9.89
C ASP A 83 -8.73 5.19 11.36
N THR A 84 -8.00 6.28 11.62
CA THR A 84 -7.69 6.75 12.98
C THR A 84 -7.80 8.27 13.10
N GLU A 85 -7.52 8.81 14.29
CA GLU A 85 -7.50 10.26 14.58
C GLU A 85 -6.20 10.96 14.10
N VAL A 86 -5.25 10.23 13.52
CA VAL A 86 -3.97 10.77 13.03
C VAL A 86 -4.21 11.69 11.83
N THR A 87 -3.59 12.87 11.89
CA THR A 87 -3.71 13.91 10.86
C THR A 87 -2.53 13.92 9.90
N PHE A 88 -2.67 14.62 8.78
CA PHE A 88 -1.56 14.90 7.86
C PHE A 88 -0.38 15.56 8.56
N ASP A 89 -0.66 16.55 9.45
CA ASP A 89 0.37 17.32 10.15
C ASP A 89 1.13 16.46 11.17
N ASP A 90 0.48 15.49 11.79
CA ASP A 90 1.15 14.52 12.66
C ASP A 90 2.17 13.69 11.88
N ILE A 91 1.78 13.15 10.71
CA ILE A 91 2.70 12.39 9.86
C ILE A 91 3.83 13.28 9.33
N LYS A 92 3.51 14.51 8.92
CA LYS A 92 4.50 15.46 8.43
C LYS A 92 5.54 15.80 9.51
N SER A 93 5.13 16.00 10.77
CA SER A 93 6.03 16.31 11.87
C SER A 93 6.96 15.12 12.23
N GLU A 94 6.43 13.89 12.18
CA GLU A 94 7.15 12.69 12.62
C GLU A 94 8.03 12.06 11.53
N PHE A 95 7.56 12.07 10.26
CA PHE A 95 8.19 11.34 9.15
C PHE A 95 8.63 12.22 7.99
N GLY A 96 8.28 13.51 8.03
CA GLY A 96 8.59 14.48 7.00
C GLY A 96 7.50 14.61 5.93
N GLU A 97 7.55 15.75 5.21
CA GLU A 97 6.53 16.15 4.25
C GLU A 97 6.33 15.14 3.10
N GLU A 98 7.42 14.54 2.65
CA GLU A 98 7.40 13.58 1.54
C GLU A 98 6.55 12.33 1.89
N VAL A 99 6.73 11.76 3.09
CA VAL A 99 5.92 10.63 3.57
C VAL A 99 4.45 11.06 3.72
N ALA A 100 4.19 12.22 4.32
CA ALA A 100 2.84 12.73 4.52
C ALA A 100 2.08 12.94 3.19
N ILE A 101 2.76 13.47 2.15
CA ILE A 101 2.17 13.64 0.81
C ILE A 101 1.78 12.29 0.20
N ILE A 102 2.62 11.27 0.33
CA ILE A 102 2.30 9.93 -0.21
C ILE A 102 1.08 9.34 0.52
N VAL A 103 1.06 9.38 1.86
CA VAL A 103 -0.04 8.86 2.67
C VAL A 103 -1.36 9.58 2.37
N ASP A 104 -1.35 10.92 2.34
CA ASP A 104 -2.54 11.74 1.98
C ASP A 104 -3.04 11.42 0.57
N GLY A 105 -2.12 11.22 -0.37
CA GLY A 105 -2.45 10.82 -1.73
C GLY A 105 -3.17 9.47 -1.79
N VAL A 106 -2.72 8.48 -1.03
CA VAL A 106 -3.34 7.14 -0.94
C VAL A 106 -4.74 7.24 -0.32
N THR A 107 -4.89 8.00 0.78
CA THR A 107 -6.17 8.24 1.47
C THR A 107 -7.19 8.90 0.52
N LYS A 108 -6.78 9.93 -0.24
CA LYS A 108 -7.66 10.63 -1.20
C LYS A 108 -8.11 9.75 -2.35
N LEU A 109 -7.31 8.76 -2.75
CA LEU A 109 -7.71 7.75 -3.74
C LEU A 109 -8.75 6.76 -3.18
N GLY A 110 -8.76 6.51 -1.86
CA GLY A 110 -9.69 5.59 -1.20
C GLY A 110 -11.12 6.16 -1.02
N LYS A 111 -11.26 7.47 -0.81
CA LYS A 111 -12.52 8.13 -0.37
C LYS A 111 -13.54 8.44 -1.47
N LEU A 112 -13.60 7.69 -2.55
CA LEU A 112 -14.47 8.03 -3.69
C LEU A 112 -15.86 7.40 -3.56
N LYS A 113 -16.91 8.23 -3.42
CA LYS A 113 -18.33 7.85 -3.54
C LYS A 113 -18.80 8.14 -4.96
N TYR A 114 -19.49 7.20 -5.57
CA TYR A 114 -19.96 7.28 -6.96
C TYR A 114 -21.46 7.10 -7.07
N THR A 115 -22.07 7.74 -8.06
CA THR A 115 -23.51 7.64 -8.37
C THR A 115 -23.79 6.54 -9.40
N THR A 116 -22.89 6.31 -10.35
CA THR A 116 -23.01 5.22 -11.33
C THR A 116 -21.68 4.45 -11.47
N LYS A 117 -21.71 3.21 -11.99
CA LYS A 117 -20.52 2.38 -12.17
C LYS A 117 -19.57 2.91 -13.25
N GLU A 118 -20.12 3.44 -14.35
CA GLU A 118 -19.34 3.97 -15.47
C GLU A 118 -18.66 5.29 -15.10
N GLU A 119 -19.38 6.22 -14.47
CA GLU A 119 -18.80 7.47 -13.94
C GLU A 119 -17.73 7.20 -12.90
N ALA A 120 -17.96 6.21 -12.03
CA ALA A 120 -17.00 5.75 -11.05
C ALA A 120 -15.67 5.33 -11.68
N GLN A 121 -15.73 4.58 -12.76
CA GLN A 121 -14.54 4.05 -13.43
C GLN A 121 -13.71 5.15 -14.09
N ILE A 122 -14.37 6.07 -14.80
CA ILE A 122 -13.71 7.21 -15.47
C ILE A 122 -13.05 8.13 -14.44
N GLU A 123 -13.76 8.47 -13.37
CA GLU A 123 -13.22 9.36 -12.33
C GLU A 123 -12.10 8.70 -11.51
N ASN A 124 -12.15 7.38 -11.28
CA ASN A 124 -11.05 6.62 -10.71
C ASN A 124 -9.78 6.74 -11.57
N TYR A 125 -9.89 6.49 -12.87
CA TYR A 125 -8.76 6.66 -13.78
C TYR A 125 -8.21 8.08 -13.74
N ARG A 126 -9.08 9.10 -13.83
CA ARG A 126 -8.67 10.50 -13.78
C ARG A 126 -7.88 10.83 -12.51
N LYS A 127 -8.38 10.43 -11.34
CA LYS A 127 -7.70 10.70 -10.05
C LYS A 127 -6.41 9.91 -9.89
N MET A 128 -6.37 8.67 -10.37
CA MET A 128 -5.14 7.89 -10.42
C MET A 128 -4.09 8.57 -11.30
N PHE A 129 -4.47 9.09 -12.48
CA PHE A 129 -3.54 9.83 -13.34
C PHE A 129 -3.08 11.15 -12.70
N LEU A 130 -3.97 11.87 -12.01
CA LEU A 130 -3.59 13.08 -11.27
C LEU A 130 -2.64 12.77 -10.10
N ALA A 131 -2.88 11.69 -9.36
CA ALA A 131 -1.99 11.23 -8.30
C ALA A 131 -0.62 10.82 -8.85
N MET A 132 -0.58 10.09 -9.99
CA MET A 132 0.67 9.73 -10.68
C MET A 132 1.46 10.97 -11.13
N GLY A 133 0.78 12.03 -11.56
CA GLY A 133 1.41 13.28 -11.97
C GLY A 133 2.04 14.04 -10.78
N ARG A 134 1.57 13.79 -9.55
CA ARG A 134 2.14 14.37 -8.33
C ARG A 134 3.26 13.51 -7.76
N ASP A 135 2.98 12.25 -7.51
CA ASP A 135 3.95 11.27 -7.01
C ASP A 135 3.51 9.85 -7.36
N ILE A 136 4.30 9.17 -8.19
CA ILE A 136 4.02 7.81 -8.64
C ILE A 136 3.97 6.80 -7.49
N ARG A 137 4.64 7.08 -6.37
CA ARG A 137 4.70 6.19 -5.19
C ARG A 137 3.32 6.01 -4.54
N VAL A 138 2.43 6.99 -4.66
CA VAL A 138 1.02 6.87 -4.22
C VAL A 138 0.36 5.67 -4.87
N ILE A 139 0.54 5.50 -6.18
CA ILE A 139 -0.03 4.37 -6.92
C ILE A 139 0.67 3.05 -6.57
N LEU A 140 1.99 3.08 -6.35
CA LEU A 140 2.74 1.88 -5.95
C LEU A 140 2.26 1.37 -4.58
N VAL A 141 2.06 2.25 -3.61
CA VAL A 141 1.48 1.88 -2.31
C VAL A 141 0.07 1.32 -2.49
N LYS A 142 -0.79 1.95 -3.31
CA LYS A 142 -2.15 1.47 -3.55
C LYS A 142 -2.21 0.13 -4.28
N ILE A 143 -1.25 -0.16 -5.17
CA ILE A 143 -1.11 -1.48 -5.79
C ILE A 143 -0.65 -2.51 -4.75
N GLY A 144 0.31 -2.18 -3.88
CA GLY A 144 0.74 -3.05 -2.78
C GLY A 144 -0.41 -3.41 -1.84
N ASP A 145 -1.22 -2.42 -1.44
CA ASP A 145 -2.45 -2.60 -0.67
C ASP A 145 -3.41 -3.55 -1.39
N ARG A 146 -3.67 -3.31 -2.68
CA ARG A 146 -4.55 -4.17 -3.49
C ARG A 146 -4.04 -5.60 -3.56
N ILE A 147 -2.75 -5.82 -3.76
CA ILE A 147 -2.13 -7.15 -3.80
C ILE A 147 -2.36 -7.88 -2.47
N HIS A 148 -2.12 -7.22 -1.33
CA HIS A 148 -2.33 -7.85 -0.04
C HIS A 148 -3.83 -8.13 0.22
N ASN A 149 -4.72 -7.21 -0.11
CA ASN A 149 -6.17 -7.43 -0.01
C ASN A 149 -6.66 -8.60 -0.88
N MET A 150 -6.10 -8.79 -2.08
CA MET A 150 -6.41 -9.96 -2.92
C MET A 150 -5.89 -11.28 -2.32
N ARG A 151 -4.76 -11.25 -1.62
CA ARG A 151 -4.20 -12.44 -0.94
C ARG A 151 -5.02 -12.88 0.29
N THR A 152 -5.75 -11.94 0.90
CA THR A 152 -6.54 -12.17 2.13
C THR A 152 -8.04 -12.08 1.90
N MET A 153 -8.49 -12.15 0.63
CA MET A 153 -9.90 -11.96 0.28
C MET A 153 -10.82 -13.13 0.71
N GLU A 154 -10.25 -14.27 1.08
CA GLU A 154 -11.00 -15.43 1.57
C GLU A 154 -11.82 -15.13 2.83
N PHE A 155 -11.39 -14.16 3.65
CA PHE A 155 -12.10 -13.69 4.83
C PHE A 155 -13.25 -12.71 4.53
N MET A 156 -13.40 -12.27 3.27
CA MET A 156 -14.46 -11.35 2.84
C MET A 156 -15.72 -12.10 2.41
N ARG A 157 -16.90 -11.46 2.54
CA ARG A 157 -18.15 -11.97 1.97
C ARG A 157 -18.04 -12.09 0.44
N ARG A 158 -18.73 -13.09 -0.13
CA ARG A 158 -18.65 -13.41 -1.56
C ARG A 158 -18.92 -12.22 -2.49
N GLU A 159 -19.89 -11.38 -2.16
CA GLU A 159 -20.23 -10.19 -2.94
C GLU A 159 -19.04 -9.21 -3.01
N LYS A 160 -18.35 -9.02 -1.87
CA LYS A 160 -17.15 -8.16 -1.79
C LYS A 160 -15.96 -8.77 -2.52
N GLN A 161 -15.80 -10.09 -2.49
CA GLN A 161 -14.77 -10.77 -3.28
C GLN A 161 -14.96 -10.48 -4.77
N ILE A 162 -16.20 -10.60 -5.29
CA ILE A 162 -16.52 -10.34 -6.69
C ILE A 162 -16.28 -8.87 -7.05
N GLU A 163 -16.75 -7.93 -6.22
CA GLU A 163 -16.55 -6.50 -6.40
C GLU A 163 -15.06 -6.15 -6.49
N LYS A 164 -14.28 -6.59 -5.50
CA LYS A 164 -12.83 -6.33 -5.45
C LYS A 164 -12.05 -7.00 -6.57
N SER A 165 -12.46 -8.20 -6.99
CA SER A 165 -11.85 -8.89 -8.13
C SER A 165 -12.09 -8.14 -9.44
N LYS A 166 -13.32 -7.66 -9.69
CA LYS A 166 -13.64 -6.85 -10.86
C LYS A 166 -12.85 -5.55 -10.87
N GLU A 167 -12.86 -4.81 -9.77
CA GLU A 167 -12.08 -3.58 -9.64
C GLU A 167 -10.58 -3.83 -9.91
N THR A 168 -10.06 -4.96 -9.43
CA THR A 168 -8.66 -5.33 -9.64
C THR A 168 -8.37 -5.59 -11.12
N LEU A 169 -9.22 -6.35 -11.81
CA LEU A 169 -9.06 -6.67 -13.23
C LEU A 169 -9.26 -5.44 -14.13
N ASP A 170 -10.24 -4.61 -13.81
CA ASP A 170 -10.63 -3.48 -14.66
C ASP A 170 -9.68 -2.27 -14.49
N ILE A 171 -9.10 -2.09 -13.31
CA ILE A 171 -8.34 -0.88 -12.96
C ILE A 171 -6.88 -1.20 -12.64
N TYR A 172 -6.63 -2.01 -11.59
CA TYR A 172 -5.29 -2.17 -11.04
C TYR A 172 -4.38 -3.03 -11.91
N ALA A 173 -4.87 -4.07 -12.55
CA ALA A 173 -4.06 -4.94 -13.40
C ALA A 173 -3.57 -4.21 -14.68
N PRO A 174 -4.41 -3.48 -15.44
CA PRO A 174 -3.96 -2.66 -16.56
C PRO A 174 -2.96 -1.58 -16.14
N LEU A 175 -3.19 -0.95 -14.96
CA LEU A 175 -2.29 0.07 -14.43
C LEU A 175 -0.93 -0.52 -14.06
N ALA A 176 -0.90 -1.63 -13.32
CA ALA A 176 0.33 -2.32 -12.97
C ALA A 176 1.12 -2.76 -14.22
N ASN A 177 0.43 -3.22 -15.28
CA ASN A 177 1.05 -3.57 -16.55
C ASN A 177 1.68 -2.35 -17.25
N ARG A 178 1.03 -1.19 -17.24
CA ARG A 178 1.60 0.06 -17.78
C ARG A 178 2.81 0.52 -16.97
N LEU A 179 2.73 0.48 -15.64
CA LEU A 179 3.86 0.81 -14.75
C LEU A 179 5.02 -0.16 -14.96
N ARG A 180 4.75 -1.45 -15.11
CA ARG A 180 5.77 -2.43 -15.52
C ARG A 180 6.52 -1.95 -16.75
N ASN A 181 5.86 -1.50 -17.81
CA ASN A 181 6.48 -1.04 -19.06
C ASN A 181 7.32 0.23 -18.89
N ILE A 182 6.97 1.11 -17.97
CA ILE A 182 7.71 2.33 -17.64
C ILE A 182 8.98 2.02 -16.80
N TYR A 183 8.88 1.04 -15.89
CA TYR A 183 9.93 0.69 -14.94
C TYR A 183 10.69 -0.59 -15.26
N ILE A 184 10.39 -1.26 -16.38
CA ILE A 184 10.86 -2.60 -16.78
C ILE A 184 12.37 -2.80 -16.71
N LYS A 185 13.20 -1.78 -16.84
CA LYS A 185 14.67 -1.94 -16.69
C LYS A 185 15.11 -2.34 -15.28
N LYS A 186 14.23 -2.24 -14.24
CA LYS A 186 14.50 -2.71 -12.87
C LYS A 186 13.60 -3.87 -12.41
N TRP A 187 12.49 -4.14 -13.08
CA TRP A 187 11.40 -5.01 -12.58
C TRP A 187 11.21 -6.32 -13.33
N THR A 188 11.90 -6.59 -14.43
CA THR A 188 11.70 -7.73 -15.33
C THR A 188 11.98 -9.10 -14.72
N TRP A 189 12.53 -9.18 -13.52
CA TRP A 189 12.90 -10.45 -12.91
C TRP A 189 11.94 -10.98 -11.83
N ARG A 190 10.99 -10.20 -11.30
CA ARG A 190 10.20 -10.57 -10.11
C ARG A 190 8.69 -10.72 -10.29
N PHE A 191 8.11 -10.24 -11.38
CA PHE A 191 6.70 -10.49 -11.73
C PHE A 191 6.60 -11.45 -12.93
N ARG A 192 6.86 -12.74 -12.70
CA ARG A 192 6.24 -13.78 -13.53
C ARG A 192 4.86 -14.05 -12.93
N ILE A 193 3.83 -13.45 -13.53
CA ILE A 193 2.45 -13.93 -13.46
C ILE A 193 2.31 -15.02 -14.49
#